data_37bf3f68599dab2c929c5f92203ed41b
#
_entry.id   37bf3f68599dab2c929c5f92203ed41b
#
_cell.length_a   1.000
_cell.length_b   1.000
_cell.length_c   1.000
_cell.angle_alpha   90.00
_cell.angle_beta   90.00
_cell.angle_gamma   90.00
#
_symmetry.space_group_name_H-M   'P 1'
#
loop_
_entity.id
_entity.type
_entity.pdbx_description
1 polymer ?
#
loop_
_entity_poly.entity_id
_entity_poly.type
_entity_poly.pdbx_seq_one_letter_code
_entity_poly.pdbx_strand_id
1 'polypeptide(L)'
;MTKQRLNSGIKSALLLTCFTFTLLACAGGYNNSAPVSSAPENAEAKKIDVAQTVFKVVTGASPVYAINGKDNPPIMLKRGVTYTFELKATGHPFWIKTQNSTGIANAYTDGVTGNGTERGTLTFNVPANAPASLHYNCQIHDMMKGVITIVD
;
A
#
# COMPACT_ATOMS: atom_id res chain seq x y z
N MET A 1 35.35 2.21 -40.55
CA MET A 1 35.94 0.84 -40.61
C MET A 1 35.31 0.03 -39.50
N THR A 2 34.25 -0.71 -39.84
CA THR A 2 34.19 -2.19 -39.84
C THR A 2 34.14 -2.77 -38.41
N LYS A 3 33.11 -3.53 -37.95
CA LYS A 3 32.42 -4.67 -38.53
C LYS A 3 31.11 -4.95 -37.75
N GLN A 4 30.04 -5.15 -38.48
CA GLN A 4 28.84 -5.88 -38.07
C GLN A 4 29.18 -7.37 -37.84
N ARG A 5 28.53 -8.02 -36.88
CA ARG A 5 28.30 -9.47 -36.96
C ARG A 5 26.83 -9.76 -36.71
N LEU A 6 26.17 -10.17 -37.76
CA LEU A 6 24.95 -10.96 -37.75
C LEU A 6 25.27 -12.38 -37.22
N ASN A 7 24.38 -12.99 -36.47
CA ASN A 7 24.21 -14.44 -36.38
C ASN A 7 22.71 -14.68 -36.19
N SER A 8 21.94 -15.04 -37.22
CA SER A 8 21.64 -16.35 -37.80
C SER A 8 21.21 -17.36 -36.71
N GLY A 9 19.90 -17.51 -36.46
CA GLY A 9 18.97 -18.44 -37.09
C GLY A 9 19.03 -19.84 -36.47
N ILE A 10 18.04 -20.20 -35.62
CA ILE A 10 17.69 -21.63 -35.44
C ILE A 10 16.18 -21.75 -35.53
N LYS A 11 15.75 -22.39 -36.59
CA LYS A 11 14.43 -22.95 -36.81
C LYS A 11 14.41 -24.35 -36.18
N SER A 12 13.41 -24.70 -35.42
CA SER A 12 13.00 -26.07 -35.09
C SER A 12 11.51 -26.06 -34.83
N ALA A 13 10.77 -26.45 -35.74
CA ALA A 13 10.23 -27.77 -36.09
C ALA A 13 9.15 -28.25 -35.11
N LEU A 14 7.97 -28.14 -35.61
CA LEU A 14 6.66 -28.70 -35.34
C LEU A 14 6.71 -30.23 -35.04
N LEU A 15 6.12 -30.65 -33.92
CA LEU A 15 5.62 -32.01 -33.78
C LEU A 15 4.21 -32.00 -33.21
N LEU A 16 3.29 -32.28 -34.10
CA LEU A 16 1.87 -32.51 -33.91
C LEU A 16 1.70 -33.99 -33.50
N THR A 17 1.28 -34.28 -32.28
CA THR A 17 0.78 -35.62 -31.94
C THR A 17 -0.69 -35.54 -31.57
N CYS A 18 -1.47 -36.04 -32.49
CA CYS A 18 -2.89 -36.35 -32.39
C CYS A 18 -3.09 -37.53 -31.44
N PHE A 19 -3.77 -37.33 -30.32
CA PHE A 19 -4.26 -38.43 -29.49
C PHE A 19 -5.78 -38.45 -29.54
N THR A 20 -6.31 -39.30 -30.35
CA THR A 20 -7.72 -39.71 -30.33
C THR A 20 -7.99 -40.55 -29.11
N PHE A 21 -8.87 -40.08 -28.22
CA PHE A 21 -9.39 -40.93 -27.16
C PHE A 21 -10.92 -41.07 -27.28
N THR A 22 -11.29 -42.34 -27.43
CA THR A 22 -12.59 -42.90 -27.68
C THR A 22 -13.60 -42.61 -26.57
N LEU A 23 -14.83 -42.21 -26.93
CA LEU A 23 -15.98 -42.16 -26.01
C LEU A 23 -16.30 -43.57 -25.47
N LEU A 24 -16.47 -43.64 -24.16
CA LEU A 24 -17.27 -44.69 -23.52
C LEU A 24 -18.30 -44.01 -22.61
N ALA A 25 -19.55 -44.05 -23.00
CA ALA A 25 -20.68 -43.59 -22.22
C ALA A 25 -20.95 -44.53 -21.05
N CYS A 26 -20.99 -44.00 -19.84
CA CYS A 26 -21.64 -44.66 -18.71
C CYS A 26 -22.58 -43.67 -18.03
N ALA A 27 -23.87 -43.92 -18.12
CA ALA A 27 -24.90 -43.21 -17.42
C ALA A 27 -24.86 -43.60 -15.92
N GLY A 28 -24.70 -42.61 -15.08
CA GLY A 28 -24.81 -42.74 -13.63
C GLY A 28 -25.12 -41.39 -13.04
N GLY A 29 -26.37 -41.20 -12.62
CA GLY A 29 -26.82 -39.97 -11.99
C GLY A 29 -26.10 -39.76 -10.66
N TYR A 30 -25.37 -38.64 -10.57
CA TYR A 30 -24.90 -38.13 -9.31
C TYR A 30 -25.43 -36.71 -9.15
N ASN A 31 -26.20 -36.52 -8.10
CA ASN A 31 -26.49 -35.20 -7.55
C ASN A 31 -25.15 -34.55 -7.17
N ASN A 32 -24.62 -33.76 -8.08
CA ASN A 32 -23.40 -33.01 -7.82
C ASN A 32 -23.77 -31.66 -7.20
N SER A 33 -24.02 -31.71 -5.89
CA SER A 33 -23.87 -30.50 -5.07
C SER A 33 -22.37 -30.15 -5.11
N ALA A 34 -22.01 -29.22 -5.96
CA ALA A 34 -20.67 -28.67 -5.99
C ALA A 34 -20.30 -28.17 -4.58
N PRO A 35 -19.16 -28.54 -4.03
CA PRO A 35 -18.66 -27.88 -2.84
C PRO A 35 -18.39 -26.44 -3.23
N VAL A 36 -19.13 -25.53 -2.61
CA VAL A 36 -18.79 -24.10 -2.59
C VAL A 36 -17.41 -24.04 -1.98
N SER A 37 -16.42 -23.79 -2.83
CA SER A 37 -15.06 -23.44 -2.37
C SER A 37 -15.23 -22.18 -1.52
N SER A 38 -15.28 -22.37 -0.22
CA SER A 38 -15.11 -21.30 0.74
C SER A 38 -13.69 -20.76 0.55
N ALA A 39 -13.58 -19.69 -0.24
CA ALA A 39 -12.44 -18.80 -0.11
C ALA A 39 -12.28 -18.50 1.39
N PRO A 40 -11.06 -18.42 1.90
CA PRO A 40 -10.85 -18.03 3.28
C PRO A 40 -11.33 -16.59 3.42
N GLU A 41 -12.54 -16.43 3.93
CA GLU A 41 -13.09 -15.19 4.46
C GLU A 41 -12.38 -14.93 5.79
N ASN A 42 -11.12 -14.53 5.70
CA ASN A 42 -10.38 -13.96 6.79
C ASN A 42 -9.64 -12.70 6.31
N ALA A 43 -10.35 -11.86 5.60
CA ALA A 43 -10.14 -10.44 5.66
C ALA A 43 -11.11 -9.94 6.74
N GLU A 44 -10.76 -10.10 8.00
CA GLU A 44 -11.20 -9.15 9.00
C GLU A 44 -10.73 -7.78 8.48
N ALA A 45 -11.61 -7.14 7.74
CA ALA A 45 -11.55 -5.72 7.51
C ALA A 45 -11.59 -5.13 8.92
N LYS A 46 -10.41 -4.90 9.48
CA LYS A 46 -10.22 -4.26 10.78
C LYS A 46 -11.06 -3.01 10.74
N LYS A 47 -12.21 -3.10 11.40
CA LYS A 47 -13.19 -2.02 11.56
C LYS A 47 -12.41 -0.76 11.85
N ILE A 48 -12.39 0.16 10.86
CA ILE A 48 -11.72 1.43 11.00
C ILE A 48 -12.43 2.11 12.14
N ASP A 49 -11.72 2.34 13.21
CA ASP A 49 -12.23 3.15 14.30
C ASP A 49 -12.24 4.61 13.81
N VAL A 50 -13.35 4.99 13.19
CA VAL A 50 -13.58 6.35 12.68
C VAL A 50 -13.56 7.38 13.81
N ALA A 51 -13.54 6.92 15.07
CA ALA A 51 -13.41 7.74 16.27
C ALA A 51 -11.98 8.19 16.54
N GLN A 52 -10.95 7.55 15.94
CA GLN A 52 -9.56 7.92 16.19
C GLN A 52 -9.11 9.07 15.28
N THR A 53 -9.19 10.29 15.81
CA THR A 53 -8.73 11.50 15.10
C THR A 53 -7.35 11.98 15.58
N VAL A 54 -6.75 11.34 16.58
CA VAL A 54 -5.44 11.70 17.14
C VAL A 54 -4.46 10.53 17.00
N PHE A 55 -3.32 10.76 16.35
CA PHE A 55 -2.23 9.82 16.18
C PHE A 55 -1.01 10.27 16.98
N LYS A 56 -0.56 9.46 17.91
CA LYS A 56 0.70 9.70 18.63
C LYS A 56 1.84 9.12 17.81
N VAL A 57 2.78 9.95 17.40
CA VAL A 57 3.91 9.59 16.57
C VAL A 57 5.20 9.78 17.34
N VAL A 58 5.91 8.70 17.56
CA VAL A 58 7.23 8.69 18.22
C VAL A 58 8.25 7.93 17.35
N THR A 59 9.53 8.09 17.65
CA THR A 59 10.56 7.23 17.06
C THR A 59 10.49 5.85 17.72
N GLY A 60 10.47 4.79 16.90
CA GLY A 60 10.53 3.41 17.37
C GLY A 60 11.94 2.97 17.81
N ALA A 61 12.10 1.70 18.16
CA ALA A 61 13.39 1.13 18.59
C ALA A 61 14.40 0.97 17.42
N SER A 62 13.96 1.02 16.19
CA SER A 62 14.70 1.03 14.94
C SER A 62 14.35 2.31 14.19
N PRO A 63 14.97 2.68 13.06
CA PRO A 63 14.56 3.85 12.29
C PRO A 63 13.18 3.66 11.66
N VAL A 64 12.13 3.64 12.50
CA VAL A 64 10.71 3.55 12.14
C VAL A 64 9.92 4.59 12.93
N TYR A 65 8.76 4.99 12.42
CA TYR A 65 7.78 5.69 13.24
C TYR A 65 6.91 4.69 13.99
N ALA A 66 6.88 4.78 15.30
CA ALA A 66 5.85 4.09 16.08
C ALA A 66 4.62 5.01 16.18
N ILE A 67 3.55 4.65 15.48
CA ILE A 67 2.29 5.39 15.46
C ILE A 67 1.26 4.62 16.29
N ASN A 68 0.82 5.22 17.40
CA ASN A 68 -0.04 4.56 18.38
C ASN A 68 0.51 3.18 18.82
N GLY A 69 1.86 3.09 18.98
CA GLY A 69 2.56 1.89 19.42
C GLY A 69 2.75 0.82 18.33
N LYS A 70 2.50 1.12 17.06
CA LYS A 70 2.74 0.21 15.92
C LYS A 70 3.80 0.79 15.00
N ASP A 71 4.75 -0.03 14.59
CA ASP A 71 5.85 0.37 13.70
C ASP A 71 5.37 0.53 12.26
N ASN A 72 5.57 1.72 11.70
CA ASN A 72 5.19 2.11 10.34
C ASN A 72 3.81 1.57 9.87
N PRO A 73 2.73 1.72 10.66
CA PRO A 73 1.45 1.13 10.30
C PRO A 73 0.83 1.85 9.09
N PRO A 74 0.05 1.14 8.27
CA PRO A 74 -0.86 1.82 7.34
C PRO A 74 -1.89 2.62 8.14
N ILE A 75 -2.22 3.81 7.65
CA ILE A 75 -3.20 4.72 8.25
C ILE A 75 -4.39 4.83 7.28
N MET A 76 -5.60 4.87 7.82
CA MET A 76 -6.78 5.14 7.04
C MET A 76 -7.46 6.41 7.57
N LEU A 77 -7.74 7.35 6.69
CA LEU A 77 -8.35 8.64 7.00
C LEU A 77 -9.60 8.83 6.15
N LYS A 78 -10.57 9.56 6.68
CA LYS A 78 -11.83 9.86 6.02
C LYS A 78 -11.83 11.30 5.51
N ARG A 79 -12.37 11.53 4.30
CA ARG A 79 -12.58 12.88 3.76
C ARG A 79 -13.49 13.70 4.66
N GLY A 80 -13.23 15.00 4.74
CA GLY A 80 -13.99 15.94 5.56
C GLY A 80 -13.70 15.87 7.05
N VAL A 81 -12.80 14.99 7.49
CA VAL A 81 -12.41 14.84 8.90
C VAL A 81 -11.04 15.48 9.15
N THR A 82 -10.89 16.11 10.29
CA THR A 82 -9.61 16.67 10.74
C THR A 82 -8.90 15.68 11.65
N TYR A 83 -7.66 15.37 11.32
CA TYR A 83 -6.77 14.49 12.09
C TYR A 83 -5.60 15.27 12.65
N THR A 84 -5.16 14.86 13.83
CA THR A 84 -4.03 15.45 14.56
C THR A 84 -2.94 14.40 14.74
N PHE A 85 -1.73 14.71 14.35
CA PHE A 85 -0.54 13.90 14.61
C PHE A 85 0.28 14.60 15.69
N GLU A 86 0.33 14.02 16.88
CA GLU A 86 1.14 14.48 18.01
C GLU A 86 2.55 13.89 17.88
N LEU A 87 3.52 14.73 17.54
CA LEU A 87 4.86 14.33 17.16
C LEU A 87 5.85 14.48 18.34
N LYS A 88 6.57 13.40 18.62
CA LYS A 88 7.74 13.35 19.52
C LYS A 88 8.82 12.50 18.85
N ALA A 89 9.32 12.95 17.70
CA ALA A 89 10.24 12.23 16.83
C ALA A 89 11.44 13.10 16.45
N THR A 90 12.18 13.58 17.46
CA THR A 90 13.33 14.48 17.30
C THR A 90 14.36 13.89 16.35
N GLY A 91 14.85 14.68 15.37
CA GLY A 91 15.75 14.25 14.32
C GLY A 91 15.05 13.52 13.16
N HIS A 92 13.71 13.42 13.20
CA HIS A 92 12.94 12.71 12.19
C HIS A 92 11.72 13.55 11.74
N PRO A 93 11.91 14.55 10.89
CA PRO A 93 10.82 15.38 10.38
C PRO A 93 9.76 14.53 9.68
N PHE A 94 8.51 14.63 10.14
CA PHE A 94 7.37 13.86 9.63
C PHE A 94 6.65 14.63 8.52
N TRP A 95 6.47 14.01 7.36
CA TRP A 95 5.85 14.61 6.20
C TRP A 95 4.68 13.78 5.69
N ILE A 96 3.60 14.45 5.28
CA ILE A 96 2.57 13.86 4.43
C ILE A 96 2.93 14.20 2.98
N LYS A 97 2.93 13.18 2.10
CA LYS A 97 3.43 13.27 0.74
C LYS A 97 2.54 12.55 -0.27
N THR A 98 2.65 12.94 -1.54
CA THR A 98 1.99 12.25 -2.66
C THR A 98 2.74 10.99 -3.10
N GLN A 99 4.03 10.88 -2.78
CA GLN A 99 4.89 9.73 -3.11
C GLN A 99 5.88 9.45 -1.97
N ASN A 100 6.26 8.18 -1.82
CA ASN A 100 7.35 7.80 -0.92
C ASN A 100 8.68 8.37 -1.42
N SER A 101 9.27 9.28 -0.65
CA SER A 101 10.58 9.86 -0.95
C SER A 101 11.18 10.52 0.28
N THR A 102 12.50 10.50 0.41
CA THR A 102 13.22 11.35 1.36
C THR A 102 13.24 12.81 0.91
N GLY A 103 13.75 13.71 1.73
CA GLY A 103 13.75 15.14 1.47
C GLY A 103 12.37 15.77 1.61
N ILE A 104 12.19 16.95 1.01
CA ILE A 104 10.94 17.74 1.07
C ILE A 104 10.10 17.64 -0.20
N ALA A 105 10.64 16.99 -1.24
CA ALA A 105 9.91 16.80 -2.49
C ALA A 105 8.61 16.00 -2.29
N ASN A 106 7.64 16.22 -3.18
CA ASN A 106 6.33 15.56 -3.15
C ASN A 106 5.51 15.82 -1.88
N ALA A 107 5.82 16.87 -1.11
CA ALA A 107 5.00 17.26 0.04
C ALA A 107 3.56 17.54 -0.39
N TYR A 108 2.60 16.91 0.30
CA TYR A 108 1.19 17.21 0.14
C TYR A 108 0.80 18.31 1.15
N THR A 109 0.30 19.43 0.65
CA THR A 109 0.06 20.63 1.47
C THR A 109 -1.42 21.00 1.62
N ASP A 110 -2.30 20.46 0.76
CA ASP A 110 -3.72 20.78 0.81
C ASP A 110 -4.35 20.23 2.09
N GLY A 111 -4.86 21.13 2.92
CA GLY A 111 -5.41 20.80 4.24
C GLY A 111 -4.38 20.39 5.31
N VAL A 112 -3.07 20.39 5.01
CA VAL A 112 -2.01 20.02 5.95
C VAL A 112 -1.35 21.27 6.56
N THR A 113 -1.24 21.30 7.89
CA THR A 113 -0.50 22.31 8.66
C THR A 113 0.54 21.60 9.53
N GLY A 114 1.76 22.17 9.58
CA GLY A 114 2.86 21.59 10.38
C GLY A 114 3.60 20.44 9.69
N ASN A 115 3.53 20.35 8.35
CA ASN A 115 4.29 19.36 7.59
C ASN A 115 5.79 19.55 7.82
N GLY A 116 6.55 18.47 8.05
CA GLY A 116 7.97 18.52 8.41
C GLY A 116 8.27 18.74 9.90
N THR A 117 7.26 18.75 10.76
CA THR A 117 7.44 18.88 12.21
C THR A 117 8.05 17.61 12.81
N GLU A 118 8.99 17.78 13.76
CA GLU A 118 9.59 16.71 14.57
C GLU A 118 8.97 16.62 15.95
N ARG A 119 8.51 17.75 16.47
CA ARG A 119 7.89 17.91 17.80
C ARG A 119 6.70 18.84 17.71
N GLY A 120 5.64 18.54 18.44
CA GLY A 120 4.40 19.31 18.46
C GLY A 120 3.33 18.65 17.59
N THR A 121 2.62 19.44 16.80
CA THR A 121 1.41 18.98 16.13
C THR A 121 1.48 19.20 14.62
N LEU A 122 1.16 18.16 13.86
CA LEU A 122 0.74 18.27 12.47
C LEU A 122 -0.77 18.06 12.42
N THR A 123 -1.48 18.92 11.73
CA THR A 123 -2.93 18.80 11.52
C THR A 123 -3.21 18.55 10.05
N PHE A 124 -4.09 17.59 9.77
CA PHE A 124 -4.56 17.29 8.43
C PHE A 124 -6.10 17.34 8.38
N ASN A 125 -6.64 18.41 7.82
CA ASN A 125 -8.04 18.49 7.45
C ASN A 125 -8.18 17.89 6.05
N VAL A 126 -8.68 16.64 5.96
CA VAL A 126 -8.70 15.89 4.70
C VAL A 126 -9.69 16.51 3.72
N PRO A 127 -9.23 17.10 2.58
CA PRO A 127 -10.13 17.71 1.63
C PRO A 127 -11.02 16.70 0.92
N ALA A 128 -12.16 17.14 0.40
CA ALA A 128 -13.06 16.30 -0.39
C ALA A 128 -12.40 15.74 -1.67
N ASN A 129 -11.46 16.47 -2.25
CA ASN A 129 -10.70 16.13 -3.44
C ASN A 129 -9.32 15.50 -3.14
N ALA A 130 -9.04 15.11 -1.89
CA ALA A 130 -7.77 14.46 -1.54
C ALA A 130 -7.54 13.21 -2.40
N PRO A 131 -6.29 12.90 -2.83
CA PRO A 131 -5.98 11.64 -3.50
C PRO A 131 -6.39 10.44 -2.64
N ALA A 132 -6.80 9.33 -3.26
CA ALA A 132 -7.17 8.11 -2.54
C ALA A 132 -5.99 7.50 -1.75
N SER A 133 -4.76 7.81 -2.15
CA SER A 133 -3.54 7.34 -1.50
C SER A 133 -2.55 8.48 -1.32
N LEU A 134 -2.07 8.63 -0.11
CA LEU A 134 -0.96 9.47 0.29
C LEU A 134 0.05 8.62 1.07
N HIS A 135 1.14 9.22 1.48
CA HIS A 135 2.20 8.57 2.25
C HIS A 135 2.62 9.46 3.40
N TYR A 136 3.09 8.87 4.49
CA TYR A 136 3.90 9.58 5.44
C TYR A 136 5.35 9.11 5.34
N ASN A 137 6.29 10.04 5.47
CA ASN A 137 7.72 9.77 5.38
C ASN A 137 8.51 10.62 6.37
N CYS A 138 9.64 10.06 6.82
CA CYS A 138 10.72 10.87 7.36
C CYS A 138 11.45 11.61 6.24
N GLN A 139 11.86 12.85 6.50
CA GLN A 139 12.66 13.62 5.56
C GLN A 139 14.04 12.97 5.30
N ILE A 140 14.59 12.27 6.31
CA ILE A 140 15.99 11.83 6.33
C ILE A 140 16.11 10.33 6.07
N HIS A 141 15.22 9.52 6.65
CA HIS A 141 15.34 8.05 6.67
C HIS A 141 14.27 7.39 5.80
N ASP A 142 14.70 6.71 4.74
CA ASP A 142 13.77 6.06 3.80
C ASP A 142 12.94 4.94 4.44
N MET A 143 13.43 4.29 5.48
CA MET A 143 12.70 3.21 6.16
C MET A 143 11.54 3.70 7.04
N MET A 144 11.53 4.98 7.41
CA MET A 144 10.48 5.59 8.25
C MET A 144 9.34 6.11 7.36
N LYS A 145 8.48 5.21 6.89
CA LYS A 145 7.41 5.54 5.94
C LYS A 145 6.22 4.59 6.06
N GLY A 146 5.07 5.03 5.57
CA GLY A 146 3.89 4.19 5.42
C GLY A 146 2.86 4.80 4.51
N VAL A 147 1.80 4.06 4.25
CA VAL A 147 0.69 4.45 3.37
C VAL A 147 -0.41 5.09 4.19
N ILE A 148 -1.00 6.15 3.64
CA ILE A 148 -2.24 6.76 4.11
C ILE A 148 -3.30 6.51 3.04
N THR A 149 -4.31 5.70 3.37
CA THR A 149 -5.47 5.47 2.51
C THR A 149 -6.56 6.48 2.87
N ILE A 150 -7.10 7.19 1.87
CA ILE A 150 -8.20 8.14 2.06
C ILE A 150 -9.48 7.50 1.57
N VAL A 151 -10.49 7.49 2.44
CA VAL A 151 -11.83 6.94 2.17
C VAL A 151 -12.92 8.02 2.32
N ASP A 152 -14.13 7.72 1.82
CA ASP A 152 -15.33 8.58 1.93
C ASP A 152 -16.07 8.36 3.23
#